data_f5ce9a63b6a906bcfa8f5d1b0a696aed
#
_entry.id   f5ce9a63b6a906bcfa8f5d1b0a696aed
#
_cell.length_a   1.000
_cell.length_b   1.000
_cell.length_c   1.000
_cell.angle_alpha   90.00
_cell.angle_beta   90.00
_cell.angle_gamma   90.00
#
_symmetry.space_group_name_H-M   'P 1'
#
loop_
_entity.id
_entity.type
_entity.pdbx_description
1 polymer ?
#
loop_
_entity_poly.entity_id
_entity_poly.type
_entity_poly.pdbx_seq_one_letter_code
_entity_poly.pdbx_strand_id
1 'polypeptide(L)'
;DDVRHQAKWEQALEMLDELDSWGHRPPVVVGDAGYGEIGPFRTGLTEREISYVVQVKATTSVHAIDALFELPDSAGKTGRPFTKPSYRTKPVQAKQYAADLSEEAFVEVIWRQGSKAEMTSRFAACRVRPANRNLPKNDDGTLPACWLLIEWPENTDEPTDYWLSTQWSPIEWCSQMVAVSLVT
;
A
#
# COMPACT_ATOMS: atom_id res chain seq x y z
N ASP A 1 -31.74 17.76 14.16
CA ASP A 1 -30.43 17.08 14.12
C ASP A 1 -30.17 16.69 12.67
N ASP A 2 -29.27 17.39 12.03
CA ASP A 2 -28.88 17.13 10.65
C ASP A 2 -27.89 15.97 10.67
N VAL A 3 -28.38 14.74 10.53
CA VAL A 3 -27.55 13.54 10.48
C VAL A 3 -26.82 13.53 9.12
N ARG A 4 -25.63 14.08 9.09
CA ARG A 4 -24.79 14.04 7.92
C ARG A 4 -24.23 12.62 7.72
N HIS A 5 -24.43 12.05 6.53
CA HIS A 5 -23.79 10.79 6.16
C HIS A 5 -22.26 10.96 6.21
N GLN A 6 -21.61 10.15 7.03
CA GLN A 6 -20.16 10.10 7.16
C GLN A 6 -19.66 8.77 6.60
N ALA A 7 -18.59 8.81 5.82
CA ALA A 7 -18.00 7.58 5.27
C ALA A 7 -17.33 6.75 6.39
N LYS A 8 -17.37 5.43 6.27
CA LYS A 8 -16.80 4.51 7.29
C LYS A 8 -15.31 4.77 7.55
N TRP A 9 -14.56 5.14 6.53
CA TRP A 9 -13.14 5.44 6.68
C TRP A 9 -12.88 6.76 7.45
N GLU A 10 -13.78 7.75 7.33
CA GLU A 10 -13.72 8.99 8.14
C GLU A 10 -13.98 8.67 9.60
N GLN A 11 -15.03 7.86 9.87
CA GLN A 11 -15.34 7.39 11.23
C GLN A 11 -14.16 6.61 11.84
N ALA A 12 -13.49 5.75 11.05
CA ALA A 12 -12.32 5.02 11.52
C ALA A 12 -11.17 5.95 11.92
N LEU A 13 -10.93 7.03 11.16
CA LEU A 13 -9.91 8.02 11.53
C LEU A 13 -10.29 8.79 12.81
N GLU A 14 -11.56 9.16 12.99
CA GLU A 14 -12.05 9.81 14.21
C GLU A 14 -11.93 8.89 15.43
N MET A 15 -12.23 7.59 15.28
CA MET A 15 -12.02 6.61 16.36
C MET A 15 -10.55 6.49 16.75
N LEU A 16 -9.62 6.61 15.80
CA LEU A 16 -8.19 6.62 16.08
C LEU A 16 -7.77 7.90 16.83
N ASP A 17 -8.34 9.05 16.47
CA ASP A 17 -8.14 10.31 17.19
C ASP A 17 -8.65 10.22 18.64
N GLU A 18 -9.81 9.60 18.83
CA GLU A 18 -10.37 9.37 20.16
C GLU A 18 -9.49 8.44 21.00
N LEU A 19 -9.01 7.32 20.43
CA LEU A 19 -8.07 6.42 21.10
C LEU A 19 -6.77 7.13 21.50
N ASP A 20 -6.23 7.97 20.62
CA ASP A 20 -5.02 8.76 20.90
C ASP A 20 -5.26 9.74 22.06
N SER A 21 -6.43 10.37 22.13
CA SER A 21 -6.84 11.24 23.24
C SER A 21 -6.87 10.54 24.59
N TRP A 22 -7.08 9.22 24.59
CA TRP A 22 -7.04 8.38 25.79
C TRP A 22 -5.64 7.81 26.10
N GLY A 23 -4.64 8.15 25.28
CA GLY A 23 -3.28 7.62 25.39
C GLY A 23 -3.10 6.20 24.84
N HIS A 24 -4.05 5.73 24.02
CA HIS A 24 -4.06 4.39 23.41
C HIS A 24 -3.79 4.46 21.91
N ARG A 25 -2.63 4.94 21.51
CA ARG A 25 -2.22 5.02 20.11
C ARG A 25 -1.82 3.65 19.59
N PRO A 26 -2.48 3.11 18.55
CA PRO A 26 -2.08 1.82 17.98
C PRO A 26 -0.74 1.97 17.24
N PRO A 27 0.18 1.00 17.36
CA PRO A 27 1.46 1.04 16.64
C PRO A 27 1.28 0.83 15.14
N VAL A 28 0.22 0.12 14.74
CA VAL A 28 -0.09 -0.19 13.35
C VAL A 28 -1.60 -0.38 13.17
N VAL A 29 -2.11 0.07 12.03
CA VAL A 29 -3.49 -0.18 11.61
C VAL A 29 -3.47 -1.21 10.48
N VAL A 30 -4.24 -2.28 10.65
CA VAL A 30 -4.45 -3.29 9.61
C VAL A 30 -5.86 -3.14 9.06
N GLY A 31 -6.02 -3.19 7.74
CA GLY A 31 -7.32 -3.03 7.10
C GLY A 31 -7.45 -3.88 5.84
N ASP A 32 -8.69 -4.20 5.51
CA ASP A 32 -9.04 -4.88 4.27
C ASP A 32 -8.99 -3.95 3.04
N ALA A 33 -9.29 -4.51 1.86
CA ALA A 33 -9.30 -3.75 0.61
C ALA A 33 -10.39 -2.65 0.57
N GLY A 34 -11.43 -2.75 1.40
CA GLY A 34 -12.44 -1.70 1.53
C GLY A 34 -11.87 -0.39 2.10
N TYR A 35 -10.85 -0.49 2.95
CA TYR A 35 -10.11 0.65 3.48
C TYR A 35 -8.84 0.94 2.65
N GLY A 36 -8.12 -0.12 2.25
CA GLY A 36 -6.85 0.02 1.56
C GLY A 36 -6.93 0.71 0.21
N GLU A 37 -8.03 0.58 -0.53
CA GLU A 37 -8.25 1.29 -1.79
C GLU A 37 -8.49 2.80 -1.61
N ILE A 38 -8.83 3.25 -0.40
CA ILE A 38 -9.20 4.64 -0.13
C ILE A 38 -7.93 5.45 0.14
N GLY A 39 -7.48 6.21 -0.87
CA GLY A 39 -6.33 7.10 -0.75
C GLY A 39 -6.40 8.06 0.44
N PRO A 40 -7.51 8.81 0.62
CA PRO A 40 -7.69 9.69 1.78
C PRO A 40 -7.55 9.00 3.14
N PHE A 41 -7.98 7.75 3.28
CA PHE A 41 -7.78 6.98 4.52
C PHE A 41 -6.29 6.75 4.81
N ARG A 42 -5.52 6.26 3.83
CA ARG A 42 -4.07 6.06 3.99
C ARG A 42 -3.33 7.37 4.26
N THR A 43 -3.75 8.46 3.60
CA THR A 43 -3.22 9.80 3.88
C THR A 43 -3.49 10.21 5.31
N GLY A 44 -4.74 10.05 5.78
CA GLY A 44 -5.13 10.39 7.15
C GLY A 44 -4.38 9.59 8.21
N LEU A 45 -4.02 8.34 7.94
CA LEU A 45 -3.13 7.55 8.81
C LEU A 45 -1.71 8.12 8.82
N THR A 46 -1.18 8.47 7.65
CA THR A 46 0.17 9.05 7.51
C THR A 46 0.28 10.41 8.23
N GLU A 47 -0.73 11.28 8.09
CA GLU A 47 -0.80 12.59 8.78
C GLU A 47 -0.82 12.45 10.30
N ARG A 48 -1.36 11.36 10.80
CA ARG A 48 -1.36 10.98 12.23
C ARG A 48 -0.10 10.23 12.66
N GLU A 49 0.84 10.04 11.74
CA GLU A 49 2.05 9.23 11.97
C GLU A 49 1.73 7.80 12.45
N ILE A 50 0.59 7.25 12.03
CA ILE A 50 0.18 5.87 12.30
C ILE A 50 0.63 5.00 11.14
N SER A 51 1.42 3.99 11.45
CA SER A 51 1.80 2.98 10.47
C SER A 51 0.61 2.13 10.06
N TYR A 52 0.62 1.63 8.83
CA TYR A 52 -0.47 0.78 8.34
C TYR A 52 0.03 -0.37 7.47
N VAL A 53 -0.78 -1.43 7.45
CA VAL A 53 -0.73 -2.52 6.48
C VAL A 53 -2.16 -2.73 5.98
N VAL A 54 -2.46 -2.35 4.76
CA VAL A 54 -3.83 -2.40 4.22
C VAL A 54 -3.86 -3.19 2.92
N GLN A 55 -4.80 -4.13 2.85
CA GLN A 55 -5.00 -4.91 1.63
C GLN A 55 -5.48 -4.01 0.50
N VAL A 56 -5.04 -4.31 -0.71
CA VAL A 56 -5.48 -3.62 -1.93
C VAL A 56 -5.81 -4.63 -3.01
N LYS A 57 -6.53 -4.20 -4.02
CA LYS A 57 -6.89 -5.06 -5.16
C LYS A 57 -5.69 -5.29 -6.07
N ALA A 58 -5.66 -6.44 -6.72
CA ALA A 58 -4.70 -6.76 -7.78
C ALA A 58 -4.67 -5.71 -8.92
N THR A 59 -5.76 -4.97 -9.08
CA THR A 59 -5.93 -3.89 -10.07
C THR A 59 -5.46 -2.51 -9.60
N THR A 60 -5.04 -2.38 -8.34
CA THR A 60 -4.50 -1.13 -7.79
C THR A 60 -3.29 -0.71 -8.60
N SER A 61 -3.30 0.55 -9.06
CA SER A 61 -2.23 1.08 -9.91
C SER A 61 -1.07 1.62 -9.08
N VAL A 62 0.15 1.29 -9.49
CA VAL A 62 1.39 1.74 -8.85
C VAL A 62 2.42 2.18 -9.89
N HIS A 63 3.27 3.13 -9.52
CA HIS A 63 4.53 3.38 -10.22
C HIS A 63 5.67 2.66 -9.48
N ALA A 64 6.64 2.16 -10.21
CA ALA A 64 7.90 1.71 -9.62
C ALA A 64 8.58 2.89 -8.90
N ILE A 65 9.38 2.59 -7.88
CA ILE A 65 10.03 3.65 -7.07
C ILE A 65 10.99 4.52 -7.90
N ASP A 66 11.62 3.92 -8.90
CA ASP A 66 12.59 4.52 -9.82
C ASP A 66 11.94 5.11 -11.08
N ALA A 67 10.59 5.12 -11.15
CA ALA A 67 9.87 5.70 -12.29
C ALA A 67 10.26 7.18 -12.46
N LEU A 68 10.78 7.52 -13.64
CA LEU A 68 11.23 8.88 -13.96
C LEU A 68 10.10 9.88 -13.83
N PHE A 69 10.33 10.90 -12.98
CA PHE A 69 9.43 12.03 -12.77
C PHE A 69 10.14 13.31 -13.17
N GLU A 70 9.83 13.82 -14.34
CA GLU A 70 10.53 14.97 -14.92
C GLU A 70 9.59 15.80 -15.81
N LEU A 71 10.06 17.00 -16.18
CA LEU A 71 9.34 17.82 -17.15
C LEU A 71 9.41 17.16 -18.53
N PRO A 72 8.27 16.83 -19.15
CA PRO A 72 8.27 16.23 -20.48
C PRO A 72 8.93 17.16 -21.51
N ASP A 73 9.76 16.58 -22.39
CA ASP A 73 10.34 17.34 -23.50
C ASP A 73 9.26 17.81 -24.45
N SER A 74 9.27 19.11 -24.76
CA SER A 74 8.33 19.77 -25.67
C SER A 74 8.93 20.00 -27.06
N ALA A 75 10.21 19.65 -27.28
CA ALA A 75 10.89 19.88 -28.54
C ALA A 75 10.17 19.16 -29.70
N GLY A 76 9.84 19.93 -30.75
CA GLY A 76 9.17 19.40 -31.95
C GLY A 76 7.69 19.03 -31.78
N LYS A 77 7.06 19.28 -30.63
CA LYS A 77 5.62 19.02 -30.41
C LYS A 77 4.81 20.30 -30.61
N THR A 78 3.69 20.16 -31.36
CA THR A 78 2.71 21.23 -31.53
C THR A 78 1.83 21.30 -30.28
N GLY A 79 1.61 22.50 -29.75
CA GLY A 79 0.72 22.73 -28.61
C GLY A 79 1.38 23.53 -27.48
N ARG A 80 0.66 23.70 -26.36
CA ARG A 80 1.18 24.42 -25.20
C ARG A 80 2.31 23.61 -24.56
N PRO A 81 3.49 24.21 -24.29
CA PRO A 81 4.58 23.52 -23.60
C PRO A 81 4.17 22.97 -22.24
N PHE A 82 4.74 21.83 -21.84
CA PHE A 82 4.58 21.29 -20.51
C PHE A 82 5.25 22.22 -19.48
N THR A 83 4.54 22.55 -18.44
CA THR A 83 5.02 23.45 -17.37
C THR A 83 5.22 22.76 -16.03
N LYS A 84 4.80 21.48 -15.92
CA LYS A 84 4.90 20.70 -14.69
C LYS A 84 5.50 19.32 -14.96
N PRO A 85 6.35 18.81 -14.06
CA PRO A 85 6.84 17.45 -14.11
C PRO A 85 5.71 16.42 -14.05
N SER A 86 5.93 15.28 -14.67
CA SER A 86 5.03 14.13 -14.64
C SER A 86 5.81 12.82 -14.78
N TYR A 87 5.20 11.72 -14.35
CA TYR A 87 5.78 10.40 -14.60
C TYR A 87 5.83 10.13 -16.10
N ARG A 88 6.97 9.64 -16.58
CA ARG A 88 7.20 9.31 -18.01
C ARG A 88 6.48 8.05 -18.41
N THR A 89 6.33 7.12 -17.50
CA THR A 89 5.62 5.86 -17.71
C THR A 89 4.25 5.91 -17.03
N LYS A 90 3.26 5.23 -17.64
CA LYS A 90 1.98 5.02 -16.98
C LYS A 90 2.16 4.08 -15.79
N PRO A 91 1.33 4.25 -14.73
CA PRO A 91 1.32 3.29 -13.65
C PRO A 91 0.83 1.93 -14.16
N VAL A 92 1.32 0.85 -13.58
CA VAL A 92 0.89 -0.52 -13.85
C VAL A 92 0.04 -1.05 -12.71
N GLN A 93 -0.79 -2.06 -12.98
CA GLN A 93 -1.56 -2.73 -11.93
C GLN A 93 -0.62 -3.55 -11.03
N ALA A 94 -0.97 -3.69 -9.74
CA ALA A 94 -0.17 -4.46 -8.79
C ALA A 94 0.10 -5.89 -9.27
N LYS A 95 -0.89 -6.55 -9.87
CA LYS A 95 -0.72 -7.89 -10.47
C LYS A 95 0.29 -7.90 -11.63
N GLN A 96 0.29 -6.88 -12.47
CA GLN A 96 1.26 -6.78 -13.56
C GLN A 96 2.64 -6.50 -13.02
N TYR A 97 2.75 -5.63 -12.01
CA TYR A 97 4.01 -5.36 -11.32
C TYR A 97 4.59 -6.64 -10.71
N ALA A 98 3.74 -7.48 -10.08
CA ALA A 98 4.13 -8.76 -9.51
C ALA A 98 4.59 -9.77 -10.58
N ALA A 99 3.91 -9.81 -11.73
CA ALA A 99 4.25 -10.70 -12.85
C ALA A 99 5.59 -10.33 -13.51
N ASP A 100 6.00 -9.07 -13.41
CA ASP A 100 7.28 -8.58 -13.95
C ASP A 100 8.46 -8.84 -12.97
N LEU A 101 8.19 -9.31 -11.74
CA LEU A 101 9.23 -9.68 -10.78
C LEU A 101 9.82 -11.06 -11.11
N SER A 102 11.11 -11.23 -10.86
CA SER A 102 11.74 -12.56 -10.90
C SER A 102 11.27 -13.42 -9.73
N GLU A 103 11.27 -14.74 -9.88
CA GLU A 103 10.94 -15.67 -8.78
C GLU A 103 11.86 -15.47 -7.57
N GLU A 104 13.11 -15.07 -7.78
CA GLU A 104 14.09 -14.79 -6.73
C GLU A 104 13.71 -13.62 -5.82
N ALA A 105 12.80 -12.73 -6.27
CA ALA A 105 12.27 -11.65 -5.44
C ALA A 105 11.32 -12.14 -4.35
N PHE A 106 10.83 -13.38 -4.47
CA PHE A 106 9.91 -13.98 -3.53
C PHE A 106 10.65 -14.85 -2.52
N VAL A 107 10.45 -14.58 -1.25
CA VAL A 107 11.03 -15.30 -0.12
C VAL A 107 9.94 -16.14 0.55
N GLU A 108 10.23 -17.42 0.80
CA GLU A 108 9.34 -18.29 1.54
C GLU A 108 9.28 -17.89 3.02
N VAL A 109 8.07 -17.80 3.53
CA VAL A 109 7.79 -17.41 4.91
C VAL A 109 6.75 -18.34 5.52
N ILE A 110 7.08 -18.89 6.68
CA ILE A 110 6.13 -19.58 7.54
C ILE A 110 5.43 -18.49 8.38
N TRP A 111 4.18 -18.18 8.06
CA TRP A 111 3.49 -17.06 8.68
C TRP A 111 2.46 -17.48 9.75
N ARG A 112 2.13 -18.76 9.84
CA ARG A 112 1.23 -19.30 10.86
C ARG A 112 1.57 -20.74 11.20
N GLN A 113 1.61 -21.05 12.49
CA GLN A 113 1.57 -22.44 12.96
C GLN A 113 0.12 -22.83 13.21
N GLY A 114 -0.45 -23.59 12.28
CA GLY A 114 -1.79 -24.14 12.43
C GLY A 114 -1.79 -25.40 13.29
N SER A 115 -2.94 -25.80 13.82
CA SER A 115 -3.11 -27.05 14.58
C SER A 115 -2.86 -28.33 13.75
N LYS A 116 -2.85 -28.22 12.42
CA LYS A 116 -2.67 -29.37 11.50
C LYS A 116 -1.41 -29.28 10.65
N ALA A 117 -0.93 -28.08 10.34
CA ALA A 117 0.27 -27.85 9.55
C ALA A 117 0.72 -26.39 9.67
N GLU A 118 1.98 -26.14 9.35
CA GLU A 118 2.49 -24.79 9.11
C GLU A 118 1.85 -24.21 7.86
N MET A 119 1.53 -22.91 7.88
CA MET A 119 1.05 -22.20 6.70
C MET A 119 2.23 -21.42 6.13
N THR A 120 2.62 -21.80 4.92
CA THR A 120 3.75 -21.24 4.20
C THR A 120 3.25 -20.53 2.95
N SER A 121 3.81 -19.39 2.64
CA SER A 121 3.61 -18.66 1.39
C SER A 121 4.91 -17.97 0.98
N ARG A 122 5.04 -17.66 -0.28
CA ARG A 122 6.13 -16.81 -0.77
C ARG A 122 5.70 -15.36 -0.77
N PHE A 123 6.57 -14.47 -0.30
CA PHE A 123 6.30 -13.03 -0.22
C PHE A 123 7.37 -12.23 -0.93
N ALA A 124 6.96 -11.21 -1.66
CA ALA A 124 7.83 -10.17 -2.19
C ALA A 124 7.45 -8.81 -1.59
N ALA A 125 8.44 -7.96 -1.33
CA ALA A 125 8.26 -6.61 -0.84
C ALA A 125 9.00 -5.62 -1.74
N CYS A 126 8.27 -4.71 -2.37
CA CYS A 126 8.80 -3.75 -3.31
C CYS A 126 8.43 -2.32 -2.93
N ARG A 127 9.36 -1.38 -3.13
CA ARG A 127 9.07 0.05 -2.96
C ARG A 127 8.32 0.54 -4.19
N VAL A 128 7.16 1.14 -3.98
CA VAL A 128 6.29 1.66 -5.04
C VAL A 128 5.69 3.01 -4.66
N ARG A 129 5.06 3.66 -5.63
CA ARG A 129 4.25 4.86 -5.42
C ARG A 129 2.83 4.59 -5.91
N PRO A 130 1.85 4.40 -4.99
CA PRO A 130 0.45 4.21 -5.39
C PRO A 130 -0.06 5.36 -6.23
N ALA A 131 -0.68 5.04 -7.38
CA ALA A 131 -1.11 6.03 -8.37
C ALA A 131 -2.59 6.42 -8.23
N ASN A 132 -3.11 6.46 -7.02
CA ASN A 132 -4.48 6.90 -6.76
C ASN A 132 -4.64 8.40 -7.07
N ARG A 133 -5.81 8.76 -7.56
CA ARG A 133 -6.18 10.18 -7.71
C ARG A 133 -6.30 10.84 -6.33
N ASN A 134 -5.98 12.13 -6.28
CA ASN A 134 -6.14 12.97 -5.08
C ASN A 134 -5.25 12.60 -3.87
N LEU A 135 -4.14 11.89 -4.08
CA LEU A 135 -3.12 11.77 -3.03
C LEU A 135 -2.35 13.10 -2.93
N PRO A 136 -2.04 13.55 -1.70
CA PRO A 136 -1.09 14.64 -1.51
C PRO A 136 0.25 14.23 -2.12
N LYS A 137 0.91 15.20 -2.73
CA LYS A 137 2.21 14.99 -3.34
C LYS A 137 3.30 15.48 -2.40
N ASN A 138 4.48 14.89 -2.52
CA ASN A 138 5.69 15.40 -1.89
C ASN A 138 6.06 16.79 -2.44
N ASP A 139 6.95 17.50 -1.77
CA ASP A 139 7.40 18.84 -2.17
C ASP A 139 8.00 18.86 -3.59
N ASP A 140 8.63 17.77 -4.02
CA ASP A 140 9.16 17.57 -5.38
C ASP A 140 8.07 17.24 -6.42
N GLY A 141 6.81 17.13 -5.99
CA GLY A 141 5.65 16.80 -6.83
C GLY A 141 5.45 15.31 -7.08
N THR A 142 6.33 14.43 -6.58
CA THR A 142 6.17 12.98 -6.69
C THR A 142 5.06 12.46 -5.76
N LEU A 143 4.54 11.26 -6.04
CA LEU A 143 3.61 10.57 -5.15
C LEU A 143 4.38 9.98 -3.94
N PRO A 144 3.77 9.92 -2.75
CA PRO A 144 4.36 9.27 -1.59
C PRO A 144 4.73 7.82 -1.88
N ALA A 145 5.88 7.38 -1.37
CA ALA A 145 6.33 6.02 -1.52
C ALA A 145 5.90 5.16 -0.32
N CYS A 146 5.52 3.92 -0.61
CA CYS A 146 5.25 2.90 0.40
C CYS A 146 5.76 1.53 -0.08
N TRP A 147 5.59 0.51 0.74
CA TRP A 147 5.86 -0.86 0.35
C TRP A 147 4.61 -1.48 -0.28
N LEU A 148 4.80 -2.20 -1.38
CA LEU A 148 3.85 -3.16 -1.92
C LEU A 148 4.32 -4.55 -1.48
N LEU A 149 3.51 -5.22 -0.68
CA LEU A 149 3.70 -6.60 -0.28
C LEU A 149 2.83 -7.47 -1.17
N ILE A 150 3.38 -8.57 -1.62
CA ILE A 150 2.76 -9.47 -2.58
C ILE A 150 2.87 -10.87 -2.02
N GLU A 151 1.75 -11.58 -1.86
CA GLU A 151 1.73 -12.96 -1.45
C GLU A 151 1.51 -13.90 -2.65
N TRP A 152 2.31 -14.91 -2.72
CA TRP A 152 2.19 -16.00 -3.67
C TRP A 152 2.08 -17.35 -2.93
N PRO A 153 0.88 -17.84 -2.66
CA PRO A 153 0.67 -19.13 -2.02
C PRO A 153 1.20 -20.28 -2.86
N GLU A 154 1.68 -21.36 -2.22
CA GLU A 154 2.27 -22.51 -2.90
C GLU A 154 1.36 -23.20 -3.92
N ASN A 155 0.05 -23.16 -3.67
CA ASN A 155 -0.94 -23.89 -4.49
C ASN A 155 -1.60 -23.00 -5.55
N THR A 156 -0.98 -21.89 -5.93
CA THR A 156 -1.51 -20.97 -6.93
C THR A 156 -0.49 -20.71 -8.03
N ASP A 157 -0.99 -20.51 -9.26
CA ASP A 157 -0.13 -20.24 -10.42
C ASP A 157 0.37 -18.79 -10.45
N GLU A 158 -0.27 -17.89 -9.68
CA GLU A 158 0.05 -16.46 -9.62
C GLU A 158 -0.15 -15.89 -8.21
N PRO A 159 0.47 -14.75 -7.89
CA PRO A 159 0.21 -14.04 -6.64
C PRO A 159 -1.26 -13.67 -6.48
N THR A 160 -1.80 -13.85 -5.27
CA THR A 160 -3.22 -13.66 -4.99
C THR A 160 -3.54 -12.41 -4.19
N ASP A 161 -2.65 -12.03 -3.25
CA ASP A 161 -2.93 -10.98 -2.29
C ASP A 161 -1.86 -9.88 -2.30
N TYR A 162 -2.33 -8.66 -2.10
CA TYR A 162 -1.53 -7.46 -2.23
C TYR A 162 -1.84 -6.51 -1.09
N TRP A 163 -0.80 -5.91 -0.47
CA TRP A 163 -0.96 -4.92 0.59
C TRP A 163 -0.06 -3.71 0.36
N LEU A 164 -0.52 -2.55 0.77
CA LEU A 164 0.29 -1.35 0.89
C LEU A 164 0.66 -1.15 2.36
N SER A 165 1.95 -0.89 2.62
CA SER A 165 2.46 -0.71 3.97
C SER A 165 3.44 0.47 4.07
N THR A 166 3.33 1.22 5.17
CA THR A 166 4.35 2.20 5.57
C THR A 166 5.42 1.58 6.46
N GLN A 167 5.17 0.41 7.02
CA GLN A 167 6.13 -0.34 7.83
C GLN A 167 7.30 -0.84 6.97
N TRP A 168 8.47 -0.76 7.56
CA TRP A 168 9.70 -0.97 6.83
C TRP A 168 10.32 -2.30 7.18
N SER A 169 10.05 -3.35 7.09
CA SER A 169 10.84 -4.61 7.05
C SER A 169 9.97 -5.81 6.68
N PRO A 170 10.28 -6.50 5.60
CA PRO A 170 9.64 -7.77 5.27
C PRO A 170 9.76 -8.80 6.41
N ILE A 171 10.87 -8.79 7.15
CA ILE A 171 11.15 -9.74 8.25
C ILE A 171 10.34 -9.37 9.50
N GLU A 172 10.27 -8.10 9.87
CA GLU A 172 9.43 -7.63 10.99
C GLU A 172 7.94 -7.76 10.66
N TRP A 173 7.56 -7.57 9.40
CA TRP A 173 6.19 -7.74 8.95
C TRP A 173 5.71 -9.19 9.11
N CYS A 174 6.52 -10.17 8.71
CA CYS A 174 6.20 -11.59 8.91
C CYS A 174 6.02 -11.93 10.39
N SER A 175 6.84 -11.37 11.27
CA SER A 175 6.72 -11.56 12.72
C SER A 175 5.44 -10.91 13.29
N GLN A 176 5.00 -9.78 12.74
CA GLN A 176 3.80 -9.05 13.18
C GLN A 176 2.52 -9.65 12.62
N MET A 177 2.51 -10.20 11.40
CA MET A 177 1.36 -10.95 10.86
C MET A 177 1.05 -12.19 11.72
N VAL A 178 2.06 -12.86 12.24
CA VAL A 178 1.90 -13.94 13.22
C VAL A 178 1.21 -13.42 14.50
N ALA A 179 1.56 -12.23 14.96
CA ALA A 179 0.98 -11.64 16.17
C ALA A 179 -0.51 -11.22 15.97
N VAL A 180 -0.87 -10.68 14.81
CA VAL A 180 -2.26 -10.25 14.52
C VAL A 180 -3.20 -11.44 14.30
N SER A 181 -2.72 -12.57 13.77
CA SER A 181 -3.51 -13.81 13.63
C SER A 181 -3.82 -14.49 14.97
N LEU A 182 -3.21 -14.07 16.07
CA LEU A 182 -3.47 -14.63 17.41
C LEU A 182 -4.58 -13.90 18.18
N VAL A 183 -5.19 -12.85 17.61
CA VAL A 183 -6.21 -11.99 18.26
C VAL A 183 -7.61 -12.14 17.62
N THR A 184 -7.81 -13.09 16.72
CA THR A 184 -9.15 -13.42 16.17
C THR A 184 -9.64 -14.78 16.62
#